data_f0bdcf007f8bec50aad8664462d72769
#
_entry.id   f0bdcf007f8bec50aad8664462d72769
#
_cell.length_a   1.000
_cell.length_b   1.000
_cell.length_c   1.000
_cell.angle_alpha   90.00
_cell.angle_beta   90.00
_cell.angle_gamma   90.00
#
_symmetry.space_group_name_H-M   'P 1'
#
loop_
_entity.id
_entity.type
_entity.pdbx_description
1 polymer ?
#
loop_
_entity_poly.entity_id
_entity_poly.type
_entity_poly.pdbx_seq_one_letter_code
_entity_poly.pdbx_strand_id
1 'polypeptide(L)'
;MLLISDEASKFEDLLDEIYTATTNNLPRLAVMGVRALLEQVMILKIGDHGSFGEHLKLFHEAGYVSVIQFDALARILDAGHAVIHRGFAPTKGDLSAVLDVMEGIIAALYVHDQNVKNLKIPERPPRRPEPSKG
;
A
#
# COMPACT_ATOMS: atom_id res chain seq x y z
N MET A 1 3.86 8.45 10.37
CA MET A 1 2.49 7.89 10.24
C MET A 1 2.19 7.02 11.44
N LEU A 2 1.09 7.25 12.11
CA LEU A 2 0.66 6.40 13.22
C LEU A 2 -0.14 5.22 12.67
N LEU A 3 0.37 4.00 12.88
CA LEU A 3 -0.30 2.77 12.47
C LEU A 3 -0.99 2.15 13.69
N ILE A 4 -2.25 1.77 13.54
CA ILE A 4 -3.13 1.34 14.64
C ILE A 4 -3.47 -0.15 14.60
N SER A 5 -2.91 -0.91 13.66
CA SER A 5 -3.16 -2.32 13.47
C SER A 5 -1.97 -3.15 13.94
N ASP A 6 -2.20 -4.29 14.57
CA ASP A 6 -1.16 -5.24 14.96
C ASP A 6 -0.41 -5.77 13.73
N GLU A 7 -1.10 -5.97 12.62
CA GLU A 7 -0.48 -6.38 11.37
C GLU A 7 0.46 -5.31 10.86
N ALA A 8 0.03 -4.04 10.90
CA ALA A 8 0.84 -2.91 10.46
C ALA A 8 2.11 -2.74 11.30
N SER A 9 2.08 -3.09 12.59
CA SER A 9 3.25 -2.99 13.47
C SER A 9 4.42 -3.84 12.99
N LYS A 10 4.17 -4.87 12.18
CA LYS A 10 5.22 -5.76 11.67
C LYS A 10 6.17 -5.09 10.70
N PHE A 11 5.78 -3.97 10.08
CA PHE A 11 6.65 -3.23 9.17
C PHE A 11 6.91 -1.77 9.57
N GLU A 12 6.52 -1.37 10.79
CA GLU A 12 6.75 0.01 11.27
C GLU A 12 8.22 0.37 11.30
N ASP A 13 9.09 -0.53 11.74
CA ASP A 13 10.53 -0.28 11.78
C ASP A 13 11.09 -0.02 10.39
N LEU A 14 10.67 -0.80 9.41
CA LEU A 14 11.09 -0.59 8.02
C LEU A 14 10.57 0.75 7.49
N LEU A 15 9.34 1.12 7.83
CA LEU A 15 8.78 2.40 7.44
C LEU A 15 9.60 3.57 8.01
N ASP A 16 10.01 3.48 9.27
CA ASP A 16 10.88 4.48 9.91
C ASP A 16 12.23 4.57 9.21
N GLU A 17 12.81 3.44 8.81
CA GLU A 17 14.07 3.41 8.05
C GLU A 17 13.93 4.05 6.68
N ILE A 18 12.80 3.84 6.02
CA ILE A 18 12.50 4.48 4.72
C ILE A 18 12.48 6.00 4.87
N TYR A 19 11.78 6.52 5.86
CA TYR A 19 11.73 7.96 6.10
C TYR A 19 13.08 8.53 6.53
N THR A 20 13.84 7.79 7.31
CA THR A 20 15.20 8.17 7.69
C THR A 20 16.11 8.27 6.46
N ALA A 21 16.04 7.29 5.57
CA ALA A 21 16.79 7.32 4.31
C ALA A 21 16.37 8.50 3.44
N THR A 22 15.09 8.79 3.37
CA THR A 22 14.55 9.93 2.62
C THR A 22 15.08 11.26 3.17
N THR A 23 15.03 11.43 4.48
CA THR A 23 15.48 12.66 5.16
C THR A 23 16.98 12.87 5.00
N ASN A 24 17.76 11.80 4.93
CA ASN A 24 19.22 11.87 4.79
C ASN A 24 19.70 11.83 3.34
N ASN A 25 18.82 12.05 2.38
CA ASN A 25 19.14 12.08 0.95
C ASN A 25 19.78 10.77 0.44
N LEU A 26 19.19 9.64 0.83
CA LEU A 26 19.59 8.30 0.40
C LEU A 26 18.49 7.68 -0.49
N PRO A 27 18.26 8.22 -1.71
CA PRO A 27 17.08 7.84 -2.49
C PRO A 27 17.10 6.37 -2.97
N ARG A 28 18.26 5.81 -3.26
CA ARG A 28 18.36 4.40 -3.65
C ARG A 28 17.91 3.48 -2.51
N LEU A 29 18.40 3.74 -1.29
CA LEU A 29 18.01 2.95 -0.12
C LEU A 29 16.55 3.14 0.21
N ALA A 30 16.02 4.37 0.07
CA ALA A 30 14.60 4.64 0.31
C ALA A 30 13.71 3.86 -0.68
N VAL A 31 14.03 3.87 -1.98
CA VAL A 31 13.25 3.13 -2.99
C VAL A 31 13.33 1.63 -2.75
N MET A 32 14.50 1.11 -2.42
CA MET A 32 14.66 -0.31 -2.07
C MET A 32 13.84 -0.68 -0.84
N GLY A 33 13.81 0.20 0.15
CA GLY A 33 13.00 0.03 1.35
C GLY A 33 11.49 0.01 1.05
N VAL A 34 11.02 0.92 0.19
CA VAL A 34 9.62 0.95 -0.24
C VAL A 34 9.23 -0.36 -0.93
N ARG A 35 10.08 -0.84 -1.84
CA ARG A 35 9.84 -2.13 -2.50
C ARG A 35 9.73 -3.26 -1.48
N ALA A 36 10.67 -3.34 -0.55
CA ALA A 36 10.65 -4.36 0.50
C ALA A 36 9.41 -4.29 1.37
N LEU A 37 8.99 -3.07 1.75
CA LEU A 37 7.79 -2.86 2.56
C LEU A 37 6.53 -3.29 1.83
N LEU A 38 6.38 -2.88 0.57
CA LEU A 38 5.21 -3.26 -0.23
C LEU A 38 5.13 -4.77 -0.43
N GLU A 39 6.27 -5.45 -0.62
CA GLU A 39 6.29 -6.90 -0.70
C GLU A 39 5.85 -7.54 0.62
N GLN A 40 6.33 -7.05 1.75
CA GLN A 40 5.89 -7.54 3.06
C GLN A 40 4.39 -7.35 3.26
N VAL A 41 3.84 -6.21 2.86
CA VAL A 41 2.39 -5.95 2.93
C VAL A 41 1.62 -6.96 2.08
N MET A 42 2.07 -7.22 0.86
CA MET A 42 1.43 -8.20 0.00
C MET A 42 1.46 -9.60 0.63
N ILE A 43 2.61 -10.03 1.14
CA ILE A 43 2.77 -11.33 1.80
C ILE A 43 1.87 -11.44 3.04
N LEU A 44 1.75 -10.39 3.82
CA LEU A 44 0.86 -10.38 4.99
C LEU A 44 -0.60 -10.59 4.59
N LYS A 45 -1.01 -10.08 3.42
CA LYS A 45 -2.40 -10.18 2.95
C LYS A 45 -2.71 -11.48 2.21
N ILE A 46 -1.80 -11.97 1.39
CA ILE A 46 -2.08 -13.08 0.47
C ILE A 46 -1.15 -14.28 0.65
N GLY A 47 -0.22 -14.24 1.60
CA GLY A 47 0.77 -15.29 1.80
C GLY A 47 1.97 -15.18 0.87
N ASP A 48 3.00 -15.95 1.18
CA ASP A 48 4.23 -16.00 0.37
C ASP A 48 4.08 -17.00 -0.79
N HIS A 49 4.19 -16.49 -2.01
CA HIS A 49 4.10 -17.27 -3.24
C HIS A 49 5.41 -17.28 -4.05
N GLY A 50 6.51 -16.82 -3.44
CA GLY A 50 7.86 -16.97 -3.94
C GLY A 50 8.37 -15.88 -4.89
N SER A 51 7.52 -15.19 -5.64
CA SER A 51 7.95 -14.15 -6.57
C SER A 51 7.12 -12.88 -6.47
N PHE A 52 7.74 -11.74 -6.81
CA PHE A 52 7.04 -10.44 -6.83
C PHE A 52 5.88 -10.41 -7.79
N GLY A 53 6.09 -10.92 -8.99
CA GLY A 53 5.04 -10.94 -10.01
C GLY A 53 3.82 -11.72 -9.54
N GLU A 54 4.03 -12.83 -8.89
CA GLU A 54 2.95 -13.65 -8.35
C GLU A 54 2.26 -12.96 -7.18
N HIS A 55 3.02 -12.36 -6.26
CA HIS A 55 2.45 -11.59 -5.15
C HIS A 55 1.58 -10.43 -5.65
N LEU A 56 2.08 -9.68 -6.61
CA LEU A 56 1.36 -8.53 -7.16
C LEU A 56 0.08 -8.95 -7.87
N LYS A 57 0.13 -10.02 -8.66
CA LYS A 57 -1.02 -10.58 -9.35
C LYS A 57 -2.12 -11.00 -8.37
N LEU A 58 -1.75 -11.79 -7.36
CA LEU A 58 -2.69 -12.30 -6.36
C LEU A 58 -3.25 -11.18 -5.48
N PHE A 59 -2.44 -10.19 -5.16
CA PHE A 59 -2.86 -9.02 -4.40
C PHE A 59 -3.95 -8.24 -5.14
N HIS A 60 -3.79 -8.07 -6.44
CA HIS A 60 -4.78 -7.43 -7.29
C HIS A 60 -6.03 -8.32 -7.45
N GLU A 61 -5.87 -9.59 -7.73
CA GLU A 61 -7.00 -10.53 -7.86
C GLU A 61 -7.84 -10.63 -6.58
N ALA A 62 -7.20 -10.49 -5.43
CA ALA A 62 -7.89 -10.48 -4.13
C ALA A 62 -8.65 -9.17 -3.84
N GLY A 63 -8.52 -8.17 -4.70
CA GLY A 63 -9.27 -6.92 -4.58
C GLY A 63 -8.63 -5.87 -3.68
N TYR A 64 -7.38 -6.03 -3.27
CA TYR A 64 -6.71 -5.06 -2.40
C TYR A 64 -6.31 -3.77 -3.11
N VAL A 65 -6.12 -3.81 -4.41
CA VAL A 65 -5.73 -2.65 -5.21
C VAL A 65 -6.52 -2.58 -6.51
N SER A 66 -6.71 -1.36 -6.99
CA SER A 66 -7.32 -1.09 -8.30
C SER A 66 -6.33 -1.38 -9.44
N VAL A 67 -6.81 -1.34 -10.68
CA VAL A 67 -5.95 -1.47 -11.86
C VAL A 67 -4.88 -0.38 -11.89
N ILE A 68 -5.25 0.86 -11.55
CA ILE A 68 -4.30 1.99 -11.54
C ILE A 68 -3.23 1.77 -10.46
N GLN A 69 -3.64 1.32 -9.28
CA GLN A 69 -2.69 1.01 -8.20
C GLN A 69 -1.80 -0.18 -8.54
N PHE A 70 -2.36 -1.20 -9.20
CA PHE A 70 -1.59 -2.34 -9.70
C PHE A 70 -0.47 -1.89 -10.64
N ASP A 71 -0.80 -1.04 -11.62
CA ASP A 71 0.19 -0.52 -12.57
C ASP A 71 1.27 0.31 -11.85
N ALA A 72 0.88 1.14 -10.89
CA ALA A 72 1.81 1.93 -10.09
C ALA A 72 2.75 1.03 -9.28
N LEU A 73 2.22 -0.01 -8.63
CA LEU A 73 3.02 -0.98 -7.88
C LEU A 73 4.01 -1.73 -8.76
N ALA A 74 3.58 -2.14 -9.95
CA ALA A 74 4.46 -2.82 -10.91
C ALA A 74 5.66 -1.94 -11.26
N ARG A 75 5.46 -0.64 -11.48
CA ARG A 75 6.53 0.30 -11.76
C ARG A 75 7.47 0.50 -10.57
N ILE A 76 6.94 0.53 -9.35
CA ILE A 76 7.75 0.67 -8.13
C ILE A 76 8.61 -0.57 -7.92
N LEU A 77 8.05 -1.75 -8.12
CA LEU A 77 8.81 -3.01 -8.02
C LEU A 77 9.93 -3.05 -9.07
N ASP A 78 9.66 -2.60 -10.29
CA ASP A 78 10.68 -2.50 -11.33
C ASP A 78 11.75 -1.46 -10.98
N ALA A 79 11.36 -0.31 -10.43
CA ALA A 79 12.30 0.72 -9.99
C ALA A 79 13.27 0.19 -8.93
N GLY A 80 12.76 -0.54 -7.93
CA GLY A 80 13.60 -1.17 -6.91
C GLY A 80 14.56 -2.21 -7.50
N HIS A 81 14.07 -3.00 -8.45
CA HIS A 81 14.90 -3.95 -9.18
C HIS A 81 15.99 -3.23 -9.99
N ALA A 82 15.65 -2.12 -10.63
CA ALA A 82 16.59 -1.31 -11.41
C ALA A 82 17.69 -0.68 -10.54
N VAL A 83 17.38 -0.28 -9.32
CA VAL A 83 18.39 0.20 -8.35
C VAL A 83 19.41 -0.88 -8.08
N ILE A 84 18.95 -2.11 -7.87
CA ILE A 84 19.84 -3.26 -7.53
C ILE A 84 20.66 -3.71 -8.73
N HIS A 85 20.02 -3.86 -9.89
CA HIS A 85 20.62 -4.57 -11.03
C HIS A 85 21.03 -3.69 -12.21
N ARG A 86 20.51 -2.47 -12.31
CA ARG A 86 20.75 -1.58 -13.46
C ARG A 86 21.34 -0.23 -13.07
N GLY A 87 21.72 -0.05 -11.81
CA GLY A 87 22.34 1.18 -11.34
C GLY A 87 21.42 2.41 -11.38
N PHE A 88 20.12 2.22 -11.33
CA PHE A 88 19.17 3.34 -11.34
C PHE A 88 19.40 4.24 -10.13
N ALA A 89 19.51 5.55 -10.38
CA ALA A 89 19.64 6.58 -9.35
C ALA A 89 18.38 7.45 -9.33
N PRO A 90 17.40 7.16 -8.44
CA PRO A 90 16.16 7.93 -8.35
C PRO A 90 16.44 9.40 -8.03
N THR A 91 15.69 10.30 -8.68
CA THR A 91 15.69 11.72 -8.33
C THR A 91 14.79 11.94 -7.11
N LYS A 92 14.81 13.17 -6.55
CA LYS A 92 13.87 13.53 -5.47
C LYS A 92 12.42 13.42 -5.92
N GLY A 93 12.13 13.79 -7.18
CA GLY A 93 10.79 13.65 -7.75
C GLY A 93 10.36 12.21 -7.88
N ASP A 94 11.27 11.32 -8.32
CA ASP A 94 11.01 9.88 -8.38
C ASP A 94 10.68 9.32 -7.00
N LEU A 95 11.48 9.68 -6.00
CA LEU A 95 11.26 9.21 -4.63
C LEU A 95 9.94 9.71 -4.07
N SER A 96 9.60 10.98 -4.31
CA SER A 96 8.32 11.56 -3.87
C SER A 96 7.14 10.79 -4.45
N ALA A 97 7.19 10.46 -5.75
CA ALA A 97 6.13 9.67 -6.39
C ALA A 97 6.01 8.26 -5.79
N VAL A 98 7.12 7.61 -5.54
CA VAL A 98 7.16 6.28 -4.92
C VAL A 98 6.59 6.30 -3.51
N LEU A 99 6.98 7.30 -2.70
CA LEU A 99 6.45 7.46 -1.34
C LEU A 99 4.96 7.73 -1.34
N ASP A 100 4.46 8.56 -2.25
CA ASP A 100 3.03 8.86 -2.34
C ASP A 100 2.21 7.60 -2.59
N VAL A 101 2.65 6.74 -3.50
CA VAL A 101 1.96 5.48 -3.79
C VAL A 101 2.00 4.54 -2.58
N MET A 102 3.16 4.38 -1.95
CA MET A 102 3.32 3.56 -0.75
C MET A 102 2.37 4.03 0.36
N GLU A 103 2.38 5.32 0.65
CA GLU A 103 1.55 5.91 1.70
C GLU A 103 0.06 5.75 1.39
N GLY A 104 -0.33 5.90 0.12
CA GLY A 104 -1.72 5.69 -0.30
C GLY A 104 -2.19 4.26 -0.08
N ILE A 105 -1.35 3.28 -0.39
CA ILE A 105 -1.66 1.85 -0.17
C ILE A 105 -1.78 1.53 1.32
N ILE A 106 -0.82 1.98 2.11
CA ILE A 106 -0.85 1.77 3.56
C ILE A 106 -2.07 2.45 4.18
N ALA A 107 -2.36 3.68 3.79
CA ALA A 107 -3.51 4.41 4.29
C ALA A 107 -4.82 3.69 3.95
N ALA A 108 -4.97 3.20 2.73
CA ALA A 108 -6.17 2.47 2.31
C ALA A 108 -6.36 1.16 3.08
N LEU A 109 -5.28 0.38 3.26
CA LEU A 109 -5.37 -0.95 3.87
C LEU A 109 -5.45 -0.94 5.39
N TYR A 110 -4.81 0.03 6.05
CA TYR A 110 -4.64 0.00 7.50
C TYR A 110 -5.23 1.18 8.25
N VAL A 111 -5.25 2.36 7.64
CA VAL A 111 -5.75 3.58 8.29
C VAL A 111 -7.19 3.86 7.91
N HIS A 112 -7.49 3.97 6.63
CA HIS A 112 -8.83 4.29 6.14
C HIS A 112 -9.82 3.18 6.45
N ASP A 113 -9.43 1.93 6.27
CA ASP A 113 -10.28 0.78 6.57
C ASP A 113 -10.69 0.77 8.05
N GLN A 114 -9.74 0.98 8.95
CA GLN A 114 -10.01 1.04 10.38
C GLN A 114 -10.90 2.23 10.75
N ASN A 115 -10.64 3.39 10.17
CA ASN A 115 -11.45 4.59 10.42
C ASN A 115 -12.90 4.40 9.96
N VAL A 116 -13.09 3.78 8.80
CA VAL A 116 -14.43 3.49 8.27
C VAL A 116 -15.17 2.49 9.16
N LYS A 117 -14.49 1.45 9.63
CA LYS A 117 -15.07 0.46 10.56
C LYS A 117 -15.50 1.07 11.89
N ASN A 118 -14.86 2.16 12.30
CA ASN A 118 -15.17 2.87 13.54
C ASN A 118 -16.28 3.91 13.40
N LEU A 119 -16.85 4.08 12.19
CA LEU A 119 -17.97 5.00 11.99
C LEU A 119 -19.20 4.53 12.76
N LYS A 120 -19.82 5.48 13.47
CA LYS A 120 -21.09 5.26 14.16
C LYS A 120 -22.24 5.70 13.26
N ILE A 121 -22.69 4.78 12.40
CA ILE A 121 -23.73 5.08 11.42
C ILE A 121 -25.10 4.79 12.04
N PRO A 122 -26.02 5.76 12.08
CA PRO A 122 -27.38 5.50 12.54
C PRO A 122 -28.08 4.46 11.68
N GLU A 123 -28.95 3.66 12.31
CA GLU A 123 -29.79 2.73 11.56
C GLU A 123 -30.68 3.46 10.58
N ARG A 124 -30.91 2.84 9.43
CA ARG A 124 -31.88 3.36 8.48
C ARG A 124 -33.28 3.25 9.08
N PRO A 125 -34.13 4.29 8.92
CA PRO A 125 -35.55 4.14 9.26
C PRO A 125 -36.18 3.04 8.39
N PRO A 126 -37.23 2.38 8.86
CA PRO A 126 -37.95 1.38 8.07
C PRO A 126 -38.35 1.94 6.70
N ARG A 127 -38.22 1.10 5.66
CA ARG A 127 -38.64 1.48 4.33
C ARG A 127 -40.13 1.77 4.29
N ARG A 128 -40.54 2.89 3.68
CA ARG A 128 -41.96 3.16 3.47
C ARG A 128 -42.55 2.06 2.62
N PRO A 129 -43.76 1.57 2.99
CA PRO A 129 -44.49 0.66 2.12
C PRO A 129 -44.73 1.30 0.75
N GLU A 130 -44.63 0.53 -0.31
CA GLU A 130 -45.01 1.04 -1.61
C GLU A 130 -46.52 1.38 -1.63
N PRO A 131 -46.91 2.50 -2.29
CA PRO A 131 -48.30 2.78 -2.44
C PRO A 131 -48.98 1.64 -3.20
N SER A 132 -50.14 1.17 -2.69
CA SER A 132 -50.87 0.10 -3.35
C SER A 132 -51.32 0.58 -4.74
N LYS A 133 -51.07 -0.25 -5.75
CA LYS A 133 -51.60 -0.01 -7.09
C LYS A 133 -53.11 -0.35 -7.05
N GLY A 134 -53.91 0.66 -6.92
CA GLY A 134 -55.34 0.50 -7.00
C GLY A 134 -55.81 0.60 -8.44
#